data_1d1036a21825f2058b78d8e8727c6251
#
_entry.id   1d1036a21825f2058b78d8e8727c6251
#
_cell.length_a   1.000
_cell.length_b   1.000
_cell.length_c   1.000
_cell.angle_alpha   90.00
_cell.angle_beta   90.00
_cell.angle_gamma   90.00
#
_symmetry.space_group_name_H-M   'P 1'
#
loop_
_entity.id
_entity.type
_entity.pdbx_description
1 polymer ?
#
loop_
_entity_poly.entity_id
_entity_poly.type
_entity_poly.pdbx_seq_one_letter_code
_entity_poly.pdbx_strand_id
1 'polypeptide(L)'
;MTPEEYLAIPYVLVVESVEGPDGQWFRRAMYPELGISGEALSPLDAIAKLEEARVATILGKLERGESVPVPRPPLREEIGGLDAQKLGFAKWLVDQKRVAED
;
A
#
# COMPACT_ATOMS: atom_id res chain seq x y z
N MET A 1 14.01 -5.59 -13.55
CA MET A 1 14.10 -4.67 -12.39
C MET A 1 15.23 -5.11 -11.46
N THR A 2 15.94 -4.16 -10.92
CA THR A 2 16.97 -4.42 -9.91
C THR A 2 16.34 -4.62 -8.55
N PRO A 3 17.04 -5.23 -7.58
CA PRO A 3 16.50 -5.32 -6.21
C PRO A 3 16.14 -3.95 -5.62
N GLU A 4 16.94 -2.93 -5.93
CA GLU A 4 16.66 -1.57 -5.45
C GLU A 4 15.35 -1.03 -6.00
N GLU A 5 15.05 -1.34 -7.25
CA GLU A 5 13.79 -0.94 -7.86
C GLU A 5 12.60 -1.63 -7.22
N TYR A 6 12.74 -2.93 -6.90
CA TYR A 6 11.69 -3.66 -6.20
C TYR A 6 11.46 -3.07 -4.82
N LEU A 7 12.53 -2.73 -4.11
CA LEU A 7 12.42 -2.17 -2.76
C LEU A 7 11.81 -0.77 -2.77
N ALA A 8 11.82 -0.10 -3.90
CA ALA A 8 11.26 1.25 -4.05
C ALA A 8 9.78 1.24 -4.48
N ILE A 9 9.20 0.06 -4.72
CA ILE A 9 7.80 -0.01 -5.16
C ILE A 9 6.87 0.49 -4.06
N PRO A 10 5.96 1.43 -4.37
CA PRO A 10 5.04 1.97 -3.37
C PRO A 10 3.80 1.08 -3.22
N TYR A 11 3.90 0.04 -2.41
CA TYR A 11 2.75 -0.81 -2.11
C TYR A 11 1.71 -0.06 -1.28
N VAL A 12 0.47 -0.51 -1.37
CA VAL A 12 -0.60 0.07 -0.56
C VAL A 12 -0.36 -0.30 0.89
N LEU A 13 -0.26 0.70 1.73
CA LEU A 13 -0.07 0.54 3.17
C LEU A 13 -1.42 0.69 3.87
N VAL A 14 -1.79 -0.31 4.66
CA VAL A 14 -3.00 -0.27 5.47
C VAL A 14 -2.59 -0.36 6.93
N VAL A 15 -3.12 0.54 7.74
CA VAL A 15 -2.89 0.50 9.19
C VAL A 15 -4.26 0.46 9.86
N GLU A 16 -4.46 -0.51 10.74
CA GLU A 16 -5.73 -0.65 11.45
C GLU A 16 -5.50 -0.84 12.94
N SER A 17 -6.54 -0.54 13.71
CA SER A 17 -6.55 -0.80 15.15
C SER A 17 -7.28 -2.11 15.39
N VAL A 18 -6.67 -2.99 16.17
CA VAL A 18 -7.21 -4.31 16.43
C VAL A 18 -7.23 -4.53 17.93
N GLU A 19 -8.35 -5.04 18.46
CA GLU A 19 -8.45 -5.37 19.87
C GLU A 19 -7.96 -6.79 20.08
N GLY A 20 -6.99 -6.95 20.97
CA GLY A 20 -6.46 -8.26 21.32
C GLY A 20 -7.36 -9.03 22.28
N PRO A 21 -7.05 -10.32 22.51
CA PRO A 21 -7.84 -11.17 23.39
C PRO A 21 -7.91 -10.66 24.83
N ASP A 22 -6.92 -9.90 25.25
CA ASP A 22 -6.85 -9.32 26.57
C ASP A 22 -7.54 -7.96 26.69
N GLY A 23 -8.18 -7.52 25.61
CA GLY A 23 -8.84 -6.22 25.55
C GLY A 23 -7.90 -5.07 25.24
N GLN A 24 -6.63 -5.32 25.06
CA GLN A 24 -5.68 -4.28 24.74
C GLN A 24 -5.65 -4.04 23.23
N TRP A 25 -5.69 -2.78 22.84
CA TRP A 25 -5.63 -2.41 21.43
C TRP A 25 -4.20 -2.32 20.94
N PHE A 26 -3.99 -2.82 19.73
CA PHE A 26 -2.71 -2.69 19.06
C PHE A 26 -2.92 -2.24 17.62
N ARG A 27 -1.84 -1.91 16.95
CA ARG A 27 -1.88 -1.48 15.56
C ARG A 27 -1.31 -2.56 14.68
N ARG A 28 -1.98 -2.79 13.55
CA ARG A 28 -1.50 -3.72 12.52
C ARG A 28 -1.27 -2.93 11.24
N ALA A 29 -0.03 -2.94 10.78
CA ALA A 29 0.32 -2.36 9.48
C ALA A 29 0.50 -3.51 8.50
N MET A 30 0.00 -3.35 7.28
CA MET A 30 0.09 -4.44 6.31
C MET A 30 0.25 -3.93 4.89
N TYR A 31 0.87 -4.77 4.08
CA TYR A 31 0.89 -4.63 2.63
C TYR A 31 0.10 -5.80 2.06
N PRO A 32 -1.19 -5.60 1.76
CA PRO A 32 -2.03 -6.71 1.28
C PRO A 32 -1.49 -7.38 0.03
N GLU A 33 -0.86 -6.60 -0.84
CA GLU A 33 -0.31 -7.12 -2.10
C GLU A 33 0.84 -8.10 -1.87
N LEU A 34 1.57 -7.95 -0.77
CA LEU A 34 2.65 -8.86 -0.40
C LEU A 34 2.21 -9.93 0.59
N GLY A 35 1.03 -9.76 1.17
CA GLY A 35 0.52 -10.71 2.16
C GLY A 35 1.29 -10.70 3.48
N ILE A 36 1.85 -9.56 3.84
CA ILE A 36 2.65 -9.45 5.07
C ILE A 36 2.08 -8.37 5.98
N SER A 37 2.39 -8.50 7.27
CA SER A 37 1.94 -7.53 8.27
C SER A 37 2.95 -7.40 9.40
N GLY A 38 2.85 -6.30 10.12
CA GLY A 38 3.61 -6.05 11.33
C GLY A 38 2.68 -5.50 12.39
N GLU A 39 2.86 -5.91 13.64
CA GLU A 39 1.99 -5.53 14.73
C GLU A 39 2.78 -4.95 15.88
N ALA A 40 2.26 -3.88 16.46
CA ALA A 40 2.87 -3.23 17.61
C ALA A 40 1.84 -2.33 18.29
N LEU A 41 2.19 -1.81 19.46
CA LEU A 41 1.27 -0.92 20.16
C LEU A 41 1.16 0.45 19.50
N SER A 42 2.22 0.92 18.86
CA SER A 42 2.18 2.19 18.14
C SER A 42 2.17 1.98 16.63
N PRO A 43 1.53 2.89 15.88
CA PRO A 43 1.52 2.80 14.42
C PRO A 43 2.92 2.81 13.81
N LEU A 44 3.81 3.64 14.32
CA LEU A 44 5.16 3.74 13.78
C LEU A 44 5.97 2.46 13.99
N ASP A 45 5.81 1.84 15.15
CA ASP A 45 6.48 0.57 15.43
C ASP A 45 5.93 -0.56 14.56
N ALA A 46 4.62 -0.55 14.34
CA ALA A 46 3.99 -1.53 13.46
C ALA A 46 4.53 -1.38 12.03
N ILE A 47 4.65 -0.15 11.56
CA ILE A 47 5.18 0.13 10.23
C ILE A 47 6.66 -0.28 10.14
N ALA A 48 7.44 -0.03 11.18
CA ALA A 48 8.84 -0.42 11.19
C ALA A 48 9.00 -1.94 11.05
N LYS A 49 8.18 -2.69 11.78
CA LYS A 49 8.18 -4.16 11.66
C LYS A 49 7.77 -4.61 10.27
N LEU A 50 6.77 -3.95 9.71
CA LEU A 50 6.30 -4.27 8.38
C LEU A 50 7.39 -4.00 7.34
N GLU A 51 8.13 -2.91 7.47
CA GLU A 51 9.21 -2.59 6.55
C GLU A 51 10.32 -3.63 6.58
N GLU A 52 10.67 -4.13 7.76
CA GLU A 52 11.63 -5.22 7.87
C GLU A 52 11.14 -6.47 7.14
N ALA A 53 9.87 -6.80 7.33
CA ALA A 53 9.26 -7.95 6.66
C ALA A 53 9.22 -7.74 5.15
N ARG A 54 8.95 -6.52 4.70
CA ARG A 54 8.91 -6.20 3.28
C ARG A 54 10.25 -6.47 2.62
N VAL A 55 11.31 -5.95 3.20
CA VAL A 55 12.66 -6.13 2.65
C VAL A 55 13.01 -7.62 2.60
N ALA A 56 12.80 -8.33 3.70
CA ALA A 56 13.12 -9.75 3.75
C ALA A 56 12.30 -10.56 2.74
N THR A 57 11.02 -10.23 2.60
CA THR A 57 10.14 -10.95 1.68
C THR A 57 10.56 -10.73 0.23
N ILE A 58 10.81 -9.49 -0.15
CA ILE A 58 11.19 -9.17 -1.52
C ILE A 58 12.53 -9.81 -1.88
N LEU A 59 13.54 -9.62 -1.03
CA LEU A 59 14.84 -10.18 -1.31
C LEU A 59 14.83 -11.71 -1.32
N GLY A 60 14.07 -12.32 -0.42
CA GLY A 60 13.93 -13.77 -0.38
C GLY A 60 13.29 -14.32 -1.65
N LYS A 61 12.26 -13.66 -2.15
CA LYS A 61 11.61 -14.06 -3.40
C LYS A 61 12.56 -13.94 -4.58
N LEU A 62 13.31 -12.86 -4.66
CA LEU A 62 14.27 -12.67 -5.75
C LEU A 62 15.37 -13.72 -5.71
N GLU A 63 15.85 -14.10 -4.53
CA GLU A 63 16.85 -15.16 -4.40
C GLU A 63 16.34 -16.50 -4.89
N ARG A 64 15.08 -16.80 -4.65
CA ARG A 64 14.48 -18.07 -5.07
C ARG A 64 13.97 -18.03 -6.50
N GLY A 65 14.10 -16.91 -7.19
CA GLY A 65 13.58 -16.77 -8.53
C GLY A 65 12.06 -16.69 -8.59
N GLU A 66 11.41 -16.36 -7.47
CA GLU A 66 9.97 -16.24 -7.41
C GLU A 66 9.51 -14.85 -7.85
N SER A 67 8.29 -14.78 -8.35
CA SER A 67 7.70 -13.51 -8.73
C SER A 67 7.42 -12.65 -7.50
N VAL A 68 7.73 -11.36 -7.62
CA VAL A 68 7.39 -10.38 -6.59
C VAL A 68 6.13 -9.65 -7.06
N PRO A 69 5.06 -9.66 -6.26
CA PRO A 69 3.86 -8.91 -6.62
C PRO A 69 4.19 -7.43 -6.81
N VAL A 70 3.70 -6.87 -7.88
CA VAL A 70 3.87 -5.46 -8.17
C VAL A 70 2.49 -4.84 -8.24
N PRO A 71 2.24 -3.73 -7.53
CA PRO A 71 0.95 -3.07 -7.62
C PRO A 71 0.66 -2.72 -9.06
N ARG A 72 -0.59 -2.83 -9.45
CA ARG A 72 -0.96 -2.41 -10.80
C ARG A 72 -0.59 -0.96 -10.96
N PRO A 73 0.12 -0.62 -12.03
CA PRO A 73 0.41 0.79 -12.26
C PRO A 73 -0.90 1.54 -12.43
N PRO A 74 -0.92 2.81 -12.08
CA PRO A 74 -2.08 3.64 -12.35
C PRO A 74 -2.44 3.55 -13.82
N LEU A 75 -3.69 3.67 -14.11
CA LEU A 75 -4.21 3.52 -15.47
C LEU A 75 -3.61 4.47 -16.49
N ARG A 76 -2.92 5.47 -16.04
CA ARG A 76 -2.29 6.45 -16.91
C ARG A 76 -1.44 5.84 -18.02
N GLU A 77 -0.81 4.72 -17.73
CA GLU A 77 0.07 4.06 -18.71
C GLU A 77 -0.72 3.33 -19.77
N GLU A 78 -1.90 2.89 -19.42
CA GLU A 78 -2.72 2.17 -20.35
C GLU A 78 -3.35 3.07 -21.38
N ILE A 79 -3.56 4.30 -20.98
CA ILE A 79 -4.48 5.12 -21.71
C ILE A 79 -4.09 6.58 -21.80
N GLY A 80 -2.94 6.96 -21.36
CA GLY A 80 -2.49 8.34 -21.49
C GLY A 80 -3.60 9.38 -21.39
N GLY A 81 -4.27 9.62 -22.51
CA GLY A 81 -5.34 10.61 -22.57
C GLY A 81 -6.54 10.30 -21.72
N LEU A 82 -6.90 9.01 -21.59
CA LEU A 82 -8.03 8.62 -20.76
C LEU A 82 -7.73 8.78 -19.28
N ASP A 83 -6.49 8.59 -18.89
CA ASP A 83 -6.10 8.84 -17.52
C ASP A 83 -6.37 10.29 -17.14
N ALA A 84 -6.00 11.20 -18.01
CA ALA A 84 -6.27 12.60 -17.78
C ALA A 84 -7.76 12.87 -17.66
N GLN A 85 -8.57 12.20 -18.50
CA GLN A 85 -10.01 12.33 -18.44
C GLN A 85 -10.58 11.76 -17.15
N LYS A 86 -10.10 10.59 -16.74
CA LYS A 86 -10.55 9.98 -15.49
C LYS A 86 -10.18 10.82 -14.29
N LEU A 87 -8.99 11.35 -14.28
CA LEU A 87 -8.57 12.25 -13.20
C LEU A 87 -9.41 13.52 -13.19
N GLY A 88 -9.67 14.07 -14.37
CA GLY A 88 -10.52 15.23 -14.48
C GLY A 88 -11.93 14.97 -14.01
N PHE A 89 -12.49 13.81 -14.37
CA PHE A 89 -13.82 13.42 -13.93
C PHE A 89 -13.88 13.21 -12.42
N ALA A 90 -12.90 12.53 -11.86
CA ALA A 90 -12.85 12.31 -10.41
C ALA A 90 -12.74 13.62 -9.67
N LYS A 91 -11.90 14.52 -10.16
CA LYS A 91 -11.75 15.83 -9.56
C LYS A 91 -13.05 16.62 -9.67
N TRP A 92 -13.69 16.56 -10.82
CA TRP A 92 -14.97 17.23 -11.03
C TRP A 92 -16.03 16.71 -10.05
N LEU A 93 -16.10 15.40 -9.84
CA LEU A 93 -17.03 14.82 -8.88
C LEU A 93 -16.78 15.33 -7.45
N VAL A 94 -15.52 15.41 -7.07
CA VAL A 94 -15.16 15.93 -5.76
C VAL A 94 -15.59 17.39 -5.62
N ASP A 95 -15.35 18.20 -6.65
CA ASP A 95 -15.73 19.60 -6.64
C ASP A 95 -17.24 19.78 -6.59
N GLN A 96 -17.98 18.96 -7.34
CA GLN A 96 -19.43 18.98 -7.31
C GLN A 96 -19.96 18.61 -5.93
N LYS A 97 -19.38 17.62 -5.32
CA LYS A 97 -19.77 17.20 -4.00
C LYS A 97 -19.52 18.30 -2.97
N ARG A 98 -18.41 18.99 -3.09
CA ARG A 98 -18.12 20.14 -2.22
C ARG A 98 -19.17 21.22 -2.36
N VAL A 99 -19.51 21.53 -3.59
CA VAL A 99 -20.53 22.56 -3.86
C VAL A 99 -21.86 22.14 -3.27
N ALA A 100 -22.19 20.87 -3.38
CA ALA A 100 -23.45 20.36 -2.83
C ALA A 100 -23.47 20.39 -1.29
N GLU A 101 -22.31 20.27 -0.67
CA GLU A 101 -22.21 20.29 0.79
C GLU A 101 -22.23 21.71 1.34
N ASP A 102 -21.85 22.67 0.54
CA ASP A 102 -21.86 24.07 0.91
C ASP A 102 -23.28 24.64 0.80
#